data_9a4ffa909662ced487f606c002494f3d
#
_entry.id   9a4ffa909662ced487f606c002494f3d
#
_cell.length_a   1.000
_cell.length_b   1.000
_cell.length_c   1.000
_cell.angle_alpha   90.00
_cell.angle_beta   90.00
_cell.angle_gamma   90.00
#
_symmetry.space_group_name_H-M   'P 1'
#
loop_
_entity.id
_entity.type
_entity.pdbx_description
1 polymer ?
#
loop_
_entity_poly.entity_id
_entity_poly.type
_entity_poly.pdbx_seq_one_letter_code
_entity_poly.pdbx_strand_id
1 'polypeptide(L)'
;MAERTSDEVAAIFAAAGDSVTVSNGNKGEKQTDAEWKDELQRNVDHLEIIKAYKKEDGTTSIWTSENFTAVDAAVTSGKSKIAAL
;
A
#
# COMPACT_ATOMS: atom_id res chain seq x y z
N MET A 1 10.91 -22.98 2.72
CA MET A 1 9.72 -22.12 2.85
C MET A 1 8.75 -22.42 1.73
N ALA A 2 7.48 -22.53 2.06
CA ALA A 2 6.48 -22.79 1.03
C ALA A 2 6.28 -21.53 0.16
N GLU A 3 6.10 -21.76 -1.13
CA GLU A 3 5.73 -20.71 -2.06
C GLU A 3 4.36 -20.13 -1.66
N ARG A 4 4.16 -18.84 -1.87
CA ARG A 4 2.87 -18.20 -1.60
C ARG A 4 1.81 -18.80 -2.52
N THR A 5 0.67 -19.18 -1.94
CA THR A 5 -0.46 -19.71 -2.71
C THR A 5 -1.11 -18.58 -3.51
N SER A 6 -1.89 -18.96 -4.52
CA SER A 6 -2.68 -17.99 -5.30
C SER A 6 -3.64 -17.18 -4.42
N ASP A 7 -4.24 -17.83 -3.42
CA ASP A 7 -5.15 -17.17 -2.49
C ASP A 7 -4.43 -16.15 -1.62
N GLU A 8 -3.22 -16.48 -1.15
CA GLU A 8 -2.39 -15.55 -0.38
C GLU A 8 -2.00 -14.33 -1.21
N VAL A 9 -1.59 -14.54 -2.45
CA VAL A 9 -1.23 -13.45 -3.37
C VAL A 9 -2.45 -12.56 -3.65
N ALA A 10 -3.61 -13.16 -3.90
CA ALA A 10 -4.85 -12.42 -4.11
C ALA A 10 -5.23 -11.57 -2.89
N ALA A 11 -5.06 -12.11 -1.68
CA ALA A 11 -5.32 -11.39 -0.44
C ALA A 11 -4.37 -10.19 -0.27
N ILE A 12 -3.10 -10.35 -0.61
CA ILE A 12 -2.11 -9.26 -0.57
C ILE A 12 -2.51 -8.16 -1.56
N PHE A 13 -2.90 -8.52 -2.77
CA PHE A 13 -3.33 -7.56 -3.78
C PHE A 13 -4.61 -6.82 -3.37
N ALA A 14 -5.57 -7.51 -2.75
CA ALA A 14 -6.78 -6.90 -2.25
C ALA A 14 -6.47 -5.88 -1.14
N ALA A 15 -5.63 -6.27 -0.19
CA ALA A 15 -5.21 -5.38 0.90
C ALA A 15 -4.44 -4.16 0.37
N ALA A 16 -3.59 -4.35 -0.64
CA ALA A 16 -2.88 -3.26 -1.30
C ALA A 16 -3.86 -2.30 -1.98
N GLY A 17 -4.90 -2.83 -2.64
CA GLY A 17 -5.95 -2.03 -3.27
C GLY A 17 -6.65 -1.11 -2.30
N ASP A 18 -6.98 -1.60 -1.10
CA ASP A 18 -7.57 -0.80 -0.04
C ASP A 18 -6.63 0.33 0.41
N SER A 19 -5.36 0.02 0.62
CA SER A 19 -4.37 1.01 1.03
C SER A 19 -4.08 2.03 -0.07
N VAL A 20 -4.09 1.61 -1.33
CA VAL A 20 -3.97 2.51 -2.49
C VAL A 20 -5.14 3.50 -2.51
N THR A 21 -6.35 3.01 -2.28
CA THR A 21 -7.56 3.84 -2.24
C THR A 21 -7.45 4.92 -1.16
N VAL A 22 -7.02 4.54 0.05
CA VAL A 22 -6.83 5.50 1.15
C VAL A 22 -5.74 6.52 0.80
N SER A 23 -4.59 6.05 0.31
CA SER A 23 -3.45 6.93 0.01
C SER A 23 -3.75 7.93 -1.10
N ASN A 24 -4.63 7.60 -2.03
CA ASN A 24 -5.07 8.47 -3.11
C ASN A 24 -6.33 9.26 -2.77
N GLY A 25 -6.96 8.99 -1.61
CA GLY A 25 -8.24 9.58 -1.21
C GLY A 25 -8.09 10.91 -0.49
N ASN A 26 -9.18 11.32 0.14
CA ASN A 26 -9.26 12.58 0.86
C ASN A 26 -9.76 12.35 2.29
N LYS A 27 -9.44 13.31 3.17
CA LYS A 27 -9.92 13.32 4.53
C LYS A 27 -11.46 13.28 4.56
N GLY A 28 -12.01 12.48 5.47
CA GLY A 28 -13.46 12.46 5.72
C GLY A 28 -13.92 13.77 6.39
N GLU A 29 -15.17 14.14 6.15
CA GLU A 29 -15.74 15.38 6.68
C GLU A 29 -15.63 15.52 8.20
N LYS A 30 -15.77 14.41 8.91
CA LYS A 30 -15.75 14.40 10.38
C LYS A 30 -14.39 14.01 10.96
N GLN A 31 -13.42 13.79 10.11
CA GLN A 31 -12.08 13.38 10.50
C GLN A 31 -11.23 14.60 10.79
N THR A 32 -10.46 14.57 11.87
CA THR A 32 -9.47 15.62 12.15
C THR A 32 -8.24 15.41 11.27
N ASP A 33 -7.42 16.45 11.12
CA ASP A 33 -6.15 16.33 10.39
C ASP A 33 -5.23 15.30 11.03
N ALA A 34 -5.21 15.22 12.36
CA ALA A 34 -4.42 14.24 13.09
C ALA A 34 -4.88 12.80 12.81
N GLU A 35 -6.19 12.58 12.79
CA GLU A 35 -6.78 11.28 12.46
C GLU A 35 -6.47 10.87 11.02
N TRP A 36 -6.61 11.82 10.09
CA TRP A 36 -6.32 11.58 8.67
C TRP A 36 -4.84 11.28 8.46
N LYS A 37 -3.95 12.04 9.09
CA LYS A 37 -2.51 11.82 9.02
C LYS A 37 -2.15 10.42 9.52
N ASP A 38 -2.72 9.99 10.64
CA ASP A 38 -2.50 8.66 11.19
C ASP A 38 -2.98 7.56 10.24
N GLU A 39 -4.16 7.72 9.65
CA GLU A 39 -4.69 6.79 8.67
C GLU A 39 -3.79 6.69 7.43
N LEU A 40 -3.38 7.83 6.88
CA LEU A 40 -2.45 7.88 5.74
C LEU A 40 -1.15 7.17 6.07
N GLN A 41 -0.58 7.45 7.25
CA GLN A 41 0.70 6.86 7.64
C GLN A 41 0.62 5.35 7.75
N ARG A 42 -0.45 4.83 8.35
CA ARG A 42 -0.66 3.37 8.47
C ARG A 42 -0.77 2.71 7.09
N ASN A 43 -1.47 3.34 6.16
CA ASN A 43 -1.65 2.78 4.82
C ASN A 43 -0.39 2.89 3.96
N VAL A 44 0.35 3.99 4.08
CA VAL A 44 1.65 4.15 3.41
C VAL A 44 2.64 3.11 3.93
N ASP A 45 2.73 2.93 5.25
CA ASP A 45 3.61 1.94 5.87
C ASP A 45 3.26 0.53 5.40
N HIS A 46 1.97 0.21 5.34
CA HIS A 46 1.49 -1.08 4.84
C HIS A 46 1.92 -1.32 3.39
N LEU A 47 1.74 -0.31 2.53
CA LEU A 47 2.15 -0.41 1.13
C LEU A 47 3.67 -0.59 0.99
N GLU A 48 4.46 0.11 1.79
CA GLU A 48 5.92 -0.04 1.75
C GLU A 48 6.36 -1.44 2.16
N ILE A 49 5.69 -2.05 3.14
CA ILE A 49 5.98 -3.40 3.58
C ILE A 49 5.65 -4.41 2.48
N ILE A 50 4.42 -4.38 1.96
CA ILE A 50 3.97 -5.38 0.99
C ILE A 50 4.60 -5.20 -0.39
N LYS A 51 4.99 -3.99 -0.74
CA LYS A 51 5.71 -3.68 -1.97
C LYS A 51 7.04 -4.43 -2.05
N ALA A 52 7.66 -4.72 -0.91
CA ALA A 52 8.93 -5.43 -0.82
C ALA A 52 8.79 -6.96 -0.85
N TYR A 53 7.58 -7.48 -0.87
CA TYR A 53 7.37 -8.93 -0.85
C TYR A 53 7.96 -9.61 -2.09
N LYS A 54 8.61 -10.72 -1.85
CA LYS A 54 9.26 -11.54 -2.88
C LYS A 54 8.63 -12.92 -2.93
N LYS A 55 8.80 -13.59 -4.07
CA LYS A 55 8.51 -15.02 -4.20
C LYS A 55 9.48 -15.83 -3.34
N GLU A 56 9.27 -17.12 -3.30
CA GLU A 56 10.09 -18.06 -2.52
C GLU A 56 11.60 -17.97 -2.81
N ASP A 57 11.96 -17.57 -4.04
CA ASP A 57 13.36 -17.40 -4.44
C ASP A 57 14.06 -16.23 -3.75
N GLY A 58 13.31 -15.38 -3.07
CA GLY A 58 13.86 -14.21 -2.36
C GLY A 58 14.28 -13.04 -3.23
N THR A 59 14.14 -13.17 -4.56
CA THR A 59 14.58 -12.14 -5.52
C THR A 59 13.46 -11.64 -6.42
N THR A 60 12.57 -12.51 -6.84
CA THR A 60 11.48 -12.15 -7.77
C THR A 60 10.33 -11.50 -7.01
N SER A 61 9.95 -10.29 -7.40
CA SER A 61 8.77 -9.62 -6.82
C SER A 61 7.50 -10.42 -7.09
N ILE A 62 6.56 -10.42 -6.15
CA ILE A 62 5.22 -10.95 -6.38
C ILE A 62 4.40 -10.02 -7.29
N TRP A 63 4.84 -8.78 -7.48
CA TRP A 63 4.10 -7.75 -8.22
C TRP A 63 4.43 -7.77 -9.70
N THR A 64 3.41 -7.55 -10.54
CA THR A 64 3.65 -7.16 -11.93
C THR A 64 4.21 -5.75 -11.95
N SER A 65 4.88 -5.36 -13.04
CA SER A 65 5.41 -4.00 -13.16
C SER A 65 4.30 -2.95 -13.11
N GLU A 66 3.13 -3.24 -13.66
CA GLU A 66 1.96 -2.35 -13.63
C GLU A 66 1.43 -2.16 -12.20
N ASN A 67 1.22 -3.25 -11.49
CA ASN A 67 0.74 -3.20 -10.11
C ASN A 67 1.75 -2.54 -9.17
N PHE A 68 3.03 -2.81 -9.37
CA PHE A 68 4.10 -2.18 -8.59
C PHE A 68 4.08 -0.65 -8.79
N THR A 69 3.94 -0.21 -10.03
CA THR A 69 3.86 1.22 -10.36
C THR A 69 2.68 1.90 -9.65
N ALA A 70 1.51 1.24 -9.61
CA ALA A 70 0.33 1.76 -8.92
C ALA A 70 0.56 1.89 -7.41
N VAL A 71 1.16 0.88 -6.80
CA VAL A 71 1.49 0.89 -5.36
C VAL A 71 2.51 1.97 -5.04
N ASP A 72 3.56 2.08 -5.84
CA ASP A 72 4.61 3.08 -5.65
C ASP A 72 4.06 4.51 -5.80
N ALA A 73 3.20 4.75 -6.77
CA ALA A 73 2.53 6.03 -6.96
C ALA A 73 1.63 6.39 -5.76
N ALA A 74 0.94 5.41 -5.19
CA ALA A 74 0.10 5.61 -4.01
C ALA A 74 0.94 5.96 -2.77
N VAL A 75 2.09 5.34 -2.59
CA VAL A 75 3.04 5.67 -1.52
C VAL A 75 3.48 7.13 -1.64
N THR A 76 3.86 7.56 -2.83
CA THR A 76 4.27 8.95 -3.10
C THR A 76 3.13 9.92 -2.79
N SER A 77 1.91 9.60 -3.25
CA SER A 77 0.71 10.43 -3.01
C SER A 77 0.41 10.56 -1.52
N GLY A 78 0.43 9.44 -0.79
CA GLY A 78 0.19 9.42 0.65
C GLY A 78 1.22 10.24 1.43
N LYS A 79 2.50 10.07 1.12
CA LYS A 79 3.58 10.85 1.75
C LYS A 79 3.44 12.34 1.50
N SER A 80 3.06 12.72 0.28
CA SER A 80 2.85 14.12 -0.08
C SER A 80 1.71 14.74 0.73
N LYS A 81 0.62 14.01 0.91
CA LYS A 81 -0.52 14.46 1.73
C LYS A 81 -0.15 14.59 3.20
N ILE A 82 0.62 13.65 3.74
CA ILE A 82 1.12 13.72 5.12
C ILE A 82 1.96 14.98 5.31
N ALA A 83 2.84 15.28 4.37
CA ALA A 83 3.71 16.46 4.45
C ALA A 83 2.93 17.77 4.37
N ALA A 84 1.76 17.76 3.78
CA ALA A 84 0.90 18.95 3.63
C ALA A 84 0.02 19.22 4.85
N LEU A 85 -0.03 18.33 5.82
CA LEU A 85 -0.87 18.46 7.02
C LEU A 85 -0.21 19.21 8.17
#